data_c9fce12d0325234b5224225921bd07a2
#
_entry.id   c9fce12d0325234b5224225921bd07a2
#
_cell.length_a   1.000
_cell.length_b   1.000
_cell.length_c   1.000
_cell.angle_alpha   90.00
_cell.angle_beta   90.00
_cell.angle_gamma   90.00
#
_symmetry.space_group_name_H-M   'P 1'
#
loop_
_entity.id
_entity.type
_entity.pdbx_description
1 polymer ?
#
loop_
_entity_poly.entity_id
_entity_poly.type
_entity_poly.pdbx_seq_one_letter_code
_entity_poly.pdbx_strand_id
1 'polypeptide(L)'
;SPKPPAGDALAQTHAWKTLQTLFPYLWQYRVRMLLALSCLVGAKLANVGVPLVFKEMIDRMTPGEQLLALPVGLLLLYGVLRFSTSLFTELREIFFARVTQQAVRRIALEVFRHLHALSLRFHLERQTGGVSRDIERGTRSISSLISYTLYSILPTLVEVSLVLGILIARYEAIFALITAASLAAYIVFTVLVSNWRIGIRRTMNETDSAANTRAIDSLLNYETVKYFNNEEYEARRYDEQMRKWEDAATASQTSLSWLNLGQQAIIVVGVTAASGVVDGTMTIGDLVLVNAFLIQLYVPLNFLGIVYREIRQALTDIERMFSLLEVNREVADAPDAKPVENGPLAVTFDGVSFAYDRERPILHDLSFTIP
;
A
#
# COMPACT_ATOMS: atom_id res chain seq x y z
N SER A 1 6.66 -9.79 -30.00
CA SER A 1 6.09 -9.17 -28.80
C SER A 1 5.63 -10.27 -27.87
N PRO A 2 6.21 -10.46 -26.68
CA PRO A 2 5.71 -11.42 -25.72
C PRO A 2 4.39 -10.89 -25.16
N LYS A 3 3.32 -11.71 -25.24
CA LYS A 3 2.07 -11.46 -24.53
C LYS A 3 2.38 -11.35 -23.02
N PRO A 4 1.81 -10.37 -22.30
CA PRO A 4 1.92 -10.35 -20.85
C PRO A 4 1.36 -11.66 -20.28
N PRO A 5 1.98 -12.22 -19.23
CA PRO A 5 1.51 -13.46 -18.64
C PRO A 5 0.07 -13.28 -18.16
N ALA A 6 -0.79 -14.23 -18.49
CA ALA A 6 -2.23 -14.22 -18.19
C ALA A 6 -2.58 -14.02 -16.69
N GLY A 7 -1.60 -14.13 -15.80
CA GLY A 7 -1.74 -13.87 -14.39
C GLY A 7 -1.95 -12.38 -14.02
N ASP A 8 -1.43 -11.42 -14.79
CA ASP A 8 -1.54 -10.00 -14.44
C ASP A 8 -2.92 -9.40 -14.76
N ALA A 9 -3.60 -9.88 -15.80
CA ALA A 9 -4.95 -9.43 -16.13
C ALA A 9 -6.00 -9.95 -15.12
N LEU A 10 -5.84 -11.20 -14.66
CA LEU A 10 -6.69 -11.78 -13.61
C LEU A 10 -6.47 -11.09 -12.26
N ALA A 11 -5.21 -10.78 -11.92
CA ALA A 11 -4.89 -10.05 -10.69
C ALA A 11 -5.47 -8.62 -10.68
N GLN A 12 -5.54 -7.94 -11.82
CA GLN A 12 -6.14 -6.60 -11.93
C GLN A 12 -7.67 -6.61 -11.76
N THR A 13 -8.37 -7.61 -12.31
CA THR A 13 -9.82 -7.74 -12.14
C THR A 13 -10.20 -8.07 -10.69
N HIS A 14 -9.40 -8.86 -9.99
CA HIS A 14 -9.61 -9.17 -8.57
C HIS A 14 -9.32 -7.95 -7.67
N ALA A 15 -8.25 -7.19 -7.95
CA ALA A 15 -7.94 -5.96 -7.21
C ALA A 15 -9.07 -4.93 -7.26
N TRP A 16 -9.70 -4.75 -8.43
CA TRP A 16 -10.81 -3.83 -8.59
C TRP A 16 -12.06 -4.27 -7.81
N LYS A 17 -12.37 -5.57 -7.81
CA LYS A 17 -13.45 -6.12 -6.98
C LYS A 17 -13.22 -5.89 -5.50
N THR A 18 -12.00 -6.13 -5.02
CA THR A 18 -11.63 -5.90 -3.61
C THR A 18 -11.82 -4.43 -3.21
N LEU A 19 -11.43 -3.49 -4.08
CA LEU A 19 -11.65 -2.06 -3.85
C LEU A 19 -13.15 -1.69 -3.84
N GLN A 20 -13.93 -2.26 -4.75
CA GLN A 20 -15.39 -2.07 -4.79
C GLN A 20 -16.06 -2.59 -3.51
N THR A 21 -15.59 -3.71 -2.96
CA THR A 21 -16.11 -4.28 -1.71
C THR A 21 -15.77 -3.41 -0.49
N LEU A 22 -14.62 -2.74 -0.49
CA LEU A 22 -14.21 -1.83 0.60
C LEU A 22 -14.93 -0.49 0.57
N PHE A 23 -15.27 0.02 -0.61
CA PHE A 23 -15.85 1.35 -0.78
C PHE A 23 -17.11 1.62 0.06
N PRO A 24 -18.12 0.72 0.15
CA PRO A 24 -19.32 0.93 0.97
C PRO A 24 -19.00 1.16 2.46
N TYR A 25 -17.99 0.48 3.01
CA TYR A 25 -17.58 0.64 4.41
C TYR A 25 -16.98 2.01 4.68
N LEU A 26 -16.25 2.59 3.72
CA LEU A 26 -15.69 3.93 3.80
C LEU A 26 -16.77 5.00 3.60
N TRP A 27 -17.69 4.79 2.64
CA TRP A 27 -18.73 5.75 2.28
C TRP A 27 -19.73 6.04 3.39
N GLN A 28 -19.89 5.14 4.34
CA GLN A 28 -20.73 5.38 5.51
C GLN A 28 -20.27 6.58 6.34
N TYR A 29 -19.01 6.92 6.27
CA TYR A 29 -18.39 8.06 6.96
C TYR A 29 -18.14 9.24 6.03
N ARG A 30 -19.03 9.41 5.03
CA ARG A 30 -18.89 10.37 3.92
C ARG A 30 -18.52 11.80 4.36
N VAL A 31 -19.11 12.32 5.46
CA VAL A 31 -18.80 13.68 5.94
C VAL A 31 -17.33 13.80 6.34
N ARG A 32 -16.82 12.86 7.14
CA ARG A 32 -15.42 12.87 7.57
C ARG A 32 -14.46 12.62 6.42
N MET A 33 -14.85 11.74 5.50
CA MET A 33 -14.07 11.46 4.30
C MET A 33 -13.99 12.71 3.40
N LEU A 34 -15.09 13.41 3.18
CA LEU A 34 -15.10 14.66 2.42
C LEU A 34 -14.29 15.76 3.09
N LEU A 35 -14.40 15.92 4.42
CA LEU A 35 -13.57 16.87 5.18
C LEU A 35 -12.08 16.56 5.05
N ALA A 36 -11.70 15.29 5.15
CA ALA A 36 -10.31 14.86 4.99
C ALA A 36 -9.80 15.09 3.55
N LEU A 37 -10.63 14.83 2.53
CA LEU A 37 -10.29 15.11 1.13
C LEU A 37 -10.17 16.62 0.89
N SER A 38 -11.03 17.43 1.48
CA SER A 38 -10.92 18.90 1.40
C SER A 38 -9.62 19.39 2.06
N CYS A 39 -9.25 18.85 3.21
CA CYS A 39 -7.97 19.13 3.85
C CYS A 39 -6.79 18.69 2.98
N LEU A 40 -6.89 17.54 2.30
CA LEU A 40 -5.85 17.07 1.37
C LEU A 40 -5.65 18.07 0.23
N VAL A 41 -6.73 18.50 -0.42
CA VAL A 41 -6.67 19.50 -1.50
C VAL A 41 -6.13 20.82 -0.96
N GLY A 42 -6.60 21.28 0.20
CA GLY A 42 -6.10 22.48 0.87
C GLY A 42 -4.61 22.41 1.18
N ALA A 43 -4.13 21.29 1.72
CA ALA A 43 -2.71 21.07 1.97
C ALA A 43 -1.88 21.14 0.68
N LYS A 44 -2.37 20.55 -0.42
CA LYS A 44 -1.66 20.57 -1.71
C LYS A 44 -1.69 21.92 -2.39
N LEU A 45 -2.80 22.65 -2.31
CA LEU A 45 -2.88 24.05 -2.78
C LEU A 45 -1.89 24.94 -2.02
N ALA A 46 -1.85 24.84 -0.69
CA ALA A 46 -0.90 25.58 0.13
C ALA A 46 0.55 25.20 -0.21
N ASN A 47 0.84 23.89 -0.36
CA ASN A 47 2.19 23.38 -0.68
C ASN A 47 2.69 23.86 -2.05
N VAL A 48 1.84 23.84 -3.07
CA VAL A 48 2.15 24.36 -4.42
C VAL A 48 2.22 25.88 -4.43
N GLY A 49 1.50 26.56 -3.54
CA GLY A 49 1.57 28.00 -3.34
C GLY A 49 2.90 28.50 -2.79
N VAL A 50 3.60 27.68 -2.01
CA VAL A 50 4.90 28.05 -1.40
C VAL A 50 5.96 28.46 -2.44
N PRO A 51 6.27 27.66 -3.48
CA PRO A 51 7.21 28.04 -4.52
C PRO A 51 6.76 29.29 -5.31
N LEU A 52 5.44 29.50 -5.50
CA LEU A 52 4.92 30.70 -6.20
C LEU A 52 5.22 31.98 -5.43
N VAL A 53 5.00 31.96 -4.11
CA VAL A 53 5.32 33.10 -3.24
C VAL A 53 6.83 33.31 -3.16
N PHE A 54 7.60 32.22 -3.13
CA PHE A 54 9.06 32.29 -3.10
C PHE A 54 9.63 32.90 -4.38
N LYS A 55 9.08 32.54 -5.55
CA LYS A 55 9.40 33.19 -6.83
C LYS A 55 9.20 34.69 -6.73
N GLU A 56 8.00 35.14 -6.32
CA GLU A 56 7.64 36.56 -6.22
C GLU A 56 8.59 37.33 -5.27
N MET A 57 9.04 36.66 -4.20
CA MET A 57 10.04 37.23 -3.29
C MET A 57 11.38 37.46 -3.99
N ILE A 58 11.87 36.47 -4.75
CA ILE A 58 13.12 36.57 -5.49
C ILE A 58 13.05 37.68 -6.53
N ASP A 59 11.97 37.73 -7.31
CA ASP A 59 11.80 38.72 -8.37
C ASP A 59 11.80 40.16 -7.81
N ARG A 60 11.20 40.38 -6.63
CA ARG A 60 11.22 41.70 -5.95
C ARG A 60 12.57 42.04 -5.28
N MET A 61 13.40 41.04 -5.01
CA MET A 61 14.74 41.25 -4.43
C MET A 61 15.86 41.35 -5.49
N THR A 62 15.55 41.10 -6.76
CA THR A 62 16.53 41.21 -7.84
C THR A 62 16.73 42.70 -8.19
N PRO A 63 17.98 43.25 -8.22
CA PRO A 63 18.21 44.67 -8.34
C PRO A 63 17.82 45.20 -9.72
N GLY A 64 16.80 46.06 -9.72
CA GLY A 64 16.36 46.87 -10.84
C GLY A 64 15.62 48.11 -10.32
N GLU A 65 16.30 49.17 -9.98
CA GLU A 65 15.85 50.52 -9.72
C GLU A 65 15.34 50.95 -8.35
N GLN A 66 15.07 50.15 -7.34
CA GLN A 66 14.70 50.65 -6.02
C GLN A 66 15.26 49.86 -4.86
N LEU A 67 15.55 50.58 -3.73
CA LEU A 67 16.03 50.08 -2.45
C LEU A 67 15.47 48.69 -2.08
N LEU A 68 16.32 47.80 -1.71
CA LEU A 68 16.07 46.44 -1.13
C LEU A 68 15.12 46.56 0.09
N ALA A 69 13.84 46.82 -0.13
CA ALA A 69 12.84 46.70 0.90
C ALA A 69 12.41 45.24 1.01
N LEU A 70 12.74 44.62 2.13
CA LEU A 70 12.34 43.23 2.40
C LEU A 70 10.81 43.13 2.25
N PRO A 71 10.30 42.25 1.39
CA PRO A 71 8.84 42.15 1.16
C PRO A 71 8.16 41.41 2.31
N VAL A 72 8.05 42.08 3.48
CA VAL A 72 7.55 41.51 4.74
C VAL A 72 6.19 40.81 4.54
N GLY A 73 5.31 41.38 3.71
CA GLY A 73 4.01 40.76 3.41
C GLY A 73 4.12 39.42 2.71
N LEU A 74 5.06 39.27 1.76
CA LEU A 74 5.31 37.99 1.10
C LEU A 74 5.97 36.97 2.05
N LEU A 75 6.86 37.42 2.93
CA LEU A 75 7.46 36.58 3.95
C LEU A 75 6.42 36.04 4.93
N LEU A 76 5.50 36.87 5.38
CA LEU A 76 4.37 36.44 6.20
C LEU A 76 3.46 35.48 5.45
N LEU A 77 3.14 35.74 4.20
CA LEU A 77 2.33 34.85 3.36
C LEU A 77 3.02 33.48 3.18
N TYR A 78 4.33 33.48 2.94
CA TYR A 78 5.12 32.23 2.90
C TYR A 78 5.00 31.44 4.20
N GLY A 79 5.14 32.10 5.35
CA GLY A 79 4.98 31.46 6.66
C GLY A 79 3.58 30.90 6.88
N VAL A 80 2.54 31.65 6.49
CA VAL A 80 1.13 31.21 6.57
C VAL A 80 0.90 30.00 5.67
N LEU A 81 1.38 29.98 4.44
CA LEU A 81 1.23 28.83 3.53
C LEU A 81 1.96 27.59 4.06
N ARG A 82 3.16 27.75 4.60
CA ARG A 82 3.91 26.66 5.24
C ARG A 82 3.15 26.07 6.45
N PHE A 83 2.66 26.93 7.31
CA PHE A 83 1.84 26.51 8.44
C PHE A 83 0.53 25.85 7.99
N SER A 84 -0.14 26.40 6.99
CA SER A 84 -1.38 25.84 6.43
C SER A 84 -1.17 24.47 5.83
N THR A 85 -0.03 24.22 5.16
CA THR A 85 0.33 22.90 4.63
C THR A 85 0.39 21.87 5.76
N SER A 86 1.08 22.18 6.86
CA SER A 86 1.17 21.31 8.02
C SER A 86 -0.20 21.15 8.71
N LEU A 87 -0.91 22.24 8.94
CA LEU A 87 -2.23 22.22 9.59
C LEU A 87 -3.22 21.33 8.83
N PHE A 88 -3.35 21.51 7.51
CA PHE A 88 -4.26 20.71 6.70
C PHE A 88 -3.81 19.24 6.61
N THR A 89 -2.50 18.98 6.66
CA THR A 89 -1.98 17.61 6.69
C THR A 89 -2.39 16.91 7.98
N GLU A 90 -2.18 17.53 9.13
CA GLU A 90 -2.56 16.96 10.44
C GLU A 90 -4.08 16.82 10.58
N LEU A 91 -4.86 17.81 10.16
CA LEU A 91 -6.32 17.73 10.17
C LEU A 91 -6.82 16.57 9.31
N ARG A 92 -6.23 16.36 8.13
CA ARG A 92 -6.53 15.22 7.27
C ARG A 92 -6.29 13.90 8.00
N GLU A 93 -5.14 13.76 8.70
CA GLU A 93 -4.81 12.54 9.44
C GLU A 93 -5.81 12.28 10.57
N ILE A 94 -6.18 13.29 11.33
CA ILE A 94 -7.18 13.17 12.40
C ILE A 94 -8.53 12.68 11.85
N PHE A 95 -8.98 13.25 10.73
CA PHE A 95 -10.27 12.84 10.13
C PHE A 95 -10.21 11.41 9.57
N PHE A 96 -9.14 11.05 8.86
CA PHE A 96 -8.99 9.72 8.27
C PHE A 96 -8.70 8.61 9.29
N ALA A 97 -7.95 8.88 10.33
CA ALA A 97 -7.62 7.87 11.34
C ALA A 97 -8.89 7.19 11.89
N ARG A 98 -9.92 7.99 12.21
CA ARG A 98 -11.21 7.45 12.67
C ARG A 98 -11.94 6.64 11.61
N VAL A 99 -11.96 7.10 10.35
CA VAL A 99 -12.62 6.38 9.25
C VAL A 99 -11.94 5.03 9.04
N THR A 100 -10.61 4.99 8.99
CA THR A 100 -9.84 3.77 8.82
C THR A 100 -10.08 2.77 9.93
N GLN A 101 -9.97 3.20 11.21
CA GLN A 101 -10.15 2.29 12.34
C GLN A 101 -11.60 1.77 12.46
N GLN A 102 -12.58 2.59 12.14
CA GLN A 102 -13.99 2.16 12.14
C GLN A 102 -14.28 1.16 11.01
N ALA A 103 -13.73 1.37 9.81
CA ALA A 103 -13.85 0.44 8.69
C ALA A 103 -13.21 -0.92 9.04
N VAL A 104 -11.96 -0.91 9.55
CA VAL A 104 -11.26 -2.12 9.98
C VAL A 104 -12.04 -2.89 11.04
N ARG A 105 -12.49 -2.18 12.10
CA ARG A 105 -13.30 -2.81 13.17
C ARG A 105 -14.56 -3.47 12.63
N ARG A 106 -15.26 -2.81 11.71
CA ARG A 106 -16.52 -3.31 11.18
C ARG A 106 -16.31 -4.55 10.32
N ILE A 107 -15.34 -4.52 9.42
CA ILE A 107 -15.01 -5.65 8.56
C ILE A 107 -14.54 -6.84 9.41
N ALA A 108 -13.66 -6.60 10.39
CA ALA A 108 -13.20 -7.64 11.30
C ALA A 108 -14.36 -8.29 12.07
N LEU A 109 -15.33 -7.50 12.55
CA LEU A 109 -16.51 -8.00 13.24
C LEU A 109 -17.41 -8.82 12.31
N GLU A 110 -17.55 -8.40 11.06
CA GLU A 110 -18.36 -9.11 10.05
C GLU A 110 -17.75 -10.48 9.72
N VAL A 111 -16.43 -10.51 9.46
CA VAL A 111 -15.69 -11.76 9.25
C VAL A 111 -15.79 -12.68 10.48
N PHE A 112 -15.61 -12.13 11.67
CA PHE A 112 -15.71 -12.89 12.93
C PHE A 112 -17.10 -13.51 13.11
N ARG A 113 -18.17 -12.74 12.89
CA ARG A 113 -19.56 -13.24 12.97
C ARG A 113 -19.83 -14.33 11.92
N HIS A 114 -19.32 -14.12 10.70
CA HIS A 114 -19.50 -15.10 9.65
C HIS A 114 -18.82 -16.43 9.99
N LEU A 115 -17.57 -16.38 10.47
CA LEU A 115 -16.85 -17.58 10.88
C LEU A 115 -17.58 -18.38 11.97
N HIS A 116 -18.21 -17.69 12.95
CA HIS A 116 -19.01 -18.35 13.98
C HIS A 116 -20.32 -18.93 13.46
N ALA A 117 -20.77 -18.49 12.29
CA ALA A 117 -21.95 -19.03 11.63
C ALA A 117 -21.62 -20.18 10.66
N LEU A 118 -20.35 -20.53 10.48
CA LEU A 118 -19.92 -21.67 9.67
C LEU A 118 -20.03 -22.98 10.45
N SER A 119 -20.11 -24.10 9.72
CA SER A 119 -20.25 -25.43 10.30
C SER A 119 -19.02 -25.88 11.09
N LEU A 120 -19.24 -26.81 12.03
CA LEU A 120 -18.16 -27.47 12.78
C LEU A 120 -17.13 -28.14 11.84
N ARG A 121 -17.60 -28.69 10.72
CA ARG A 121 -16.76 -29.31 9.69
C ARG A 121 -15.71 -28.34 9.17
N PHE A 122 -16.09 -27.11 8.85
CA PHE A 122 -15.14 -26.07 8.41
C PHE A 122 -14.03 -25.85 9.45
N HIS A 123 -14.37 -25.80 10.73
CA HIS A 123 -13.40 -25.58 11.81
C HIS A 123 -12.49 -26.78 12.07
N LEU A 124 -12.97 -28.01 11.83
CA LEU A 124 -12.18 -29.23 11.98
C LEU A 124 -11.24 -29.48 10.81
N GLU A 125 -11.66 -29.15 9.59
CA GLU A 125 -10.86 -29.31 8.36
C GLU A 125 -9.75 -28.25 8.22
N ARG A 126 -9.95 -27.05 8.79
CA ARG A 126 -8.96 -25.97 8.74
C ARG A 126 -8.24 -25.78 10.06
N GLN A 127 -6.91 -25.61 9.98
CA GLN A 127 -6.13 -25.23 11.16
C GLN A 127 -6.55 -23.82 11.63
N THR A 128 -7.09 -23.72 12.84
CA THR A 128 -7.56 -22.47 13.46
C THR A 128 -6.51 -21.36 13.41
N GLY A 129 -5.21 -21.70 13.57
CA GLY A 129 -4.11 -20.73 13.48
C GLY A 129 -3.90 -20.15 12.08
N GLY A 130 -4.34 -20.82 11.00
CA GLY A 130 -4.32 -20.30 9.64
C GLY A 130 -5.38 -19.21 9.44
N VAL A 131 -6.61 -19.50 9.84
CA VAL A 131 -7.74 -18.56 9.74
C VAL A 131 -7.49 -17.29 10.55
N SER A 132 -6.98 -17.43 11.79
CA SER A 132 -6.64 -16.28 12.63
C SER A 132 -5.58 -15.37 11.97
N ARG A 133 -4.56 -15.96 11.36
CA ARG A 133 -3.54 -15.22 10.61
C ARG A 133 -4.10 -14.51 9.39
N ASP A 134 -5.01 -15.13 8.65
CA ASP A 134 -5.63 -14.52 7.47
C ASP A 134 -6.49 -13.30 7.86
N ILE A 135 -7.21 -13.35 8.98
CA ILE A 135 -7.96 -12.21 9.52
C ILE A 135 -7.01 -11.09 9.96
N GLU A 136 -5.98 -11.42 10.73
CA GLU A 136 -5.01 -10.43 11.21
C GLU A 136 -4.29 -9.73 10.06
N ARG A 137 -3.81 -10.49 9.06
CA ARG A 137 -3.19 -9.93 7.86
C ARG A 137 -4.16 -9.09 7.05
N GLY A 138 -5.37 -9.60 6.79
CA GLY A 138 -6.40 -8.89 6.03
C GLY A 138 -6.79 -7.56 6.68
N THR A 139 -7.03 -7.53 8.00
CA THR A 139 -7.36 -6.31 8.72
C THR A 139 -6.22 -5.29 8.73
N ARG A 140 -4.97 -5.73 8.90
CA ARG A 140 -3.77 -4.90 8.78
C ARG A 140 -3.61 -4.36 7.37
N SER A 141 -3.84 -5.20 6.37
CA SER A 141 -3.72 -4.84 4.95
C SER A 141 -4.79 -3.84 4.50
N ILE A 142 -6.01 -3.88 5.07
CA ILE A 142 -7.02 -2.82 4.85
C ILE A 142 -6.49 -1.47 5.31
N SER A 143 -5.92 -1.40 6.53
CA SER A 143 -5.35 -0.16 7.07
C SER A 143 -4.20 0.33 6.18
N SER A 144 -3.31 -0.56 5.75
CA SER A 144 -2.18 -0.23 4.87
C SER A 144 -2.65 0.27 3.50
N LEU A 145 -3.62 -0.40 2.87
CA LEU A 145 -4.18 0.00 1.58
C LEU A 145 -4.78 1.40 1.63
N ILE A 146 -5.61 1.66 2.65
CA ILE A 146 -6.20 2.98 2.87
C ILE A 146 -5.09 4.02 3.07
N SER A 147 -4.10 3.73 3.92
CA SER A 147 -2.99 4.63 4.20
C SER A 147 -2.18 4.95 2.94
N TYR A 148 -1.76 3.96 2.17
CA TYR A 148 -0.99 4.21 0.94
C TYR A 148 -1.80 4.98 -0.11
N THR A 149 -3.09 4.71 -0.24
CA THR A 149 -3.96 5.43 -1.19
C THR A 149 -4.11 6.89 -0.78
N LEU A 150 -4.41 7.17 0.49
CA LEU A 150 -4.76 8.49 0.98
C LEU A 150 -3.57 9.37 1.34
N TYR A 151 -2.43 8.78 1.76
CA TYR A 151 -1.25 9.53 2.18
C TYR A 151 -0.14 9.55 1.13
N SER A 152 -0.20 8.70 0.10
CA SER A 152 0.81 8.65 -0.95
C SER A 152 0.23 8.90 -2.34
N ILE A 153 -0.67 8.03 -2.83
CA ILE A 153 -1.14 8.09 -4.23
C ILE A 153 -1.97 9.34 -4.48
N LEU A 154 -3.05 9.52 -3.72
CA LEU A 154 -3.99 10.61 -3.96
C LEU A 154 -3.37 12.01 -3.80
N PRO A 155 -2.57 12.30 -2.76
CA PRO A 155 -1.85 13.55 -2.65
C PRO A 155 -0.89 13.81 -3.81
N THR A 156 -0.19 12.78 -4.30
CA THR A 156 0.73 12.90 -5.43
C THR A 156 -0.01 13.22 -6.73
N LEU A 157 -1.13 12.55 -6.97
CA LEU A 157 -1.96 12.83 -8.16
C LEU A 157 -2.50 14.27 -8.15
N VAL A 158 -3.00 14.74 -7.00
CA VAL A 158 -3.47 16.13 -6.86
C VAL A 158 -2.32 17.11 -7.09
N GLU A 159 -1.15 16.84 -6.52
CA GLU A 159 0.03 17.70 -6.65
C GLU A 159 0.54 17.79 -8.10
N VAL A 160 0.68 16.64 -8.77
CA VAL A 160 1.04 16.59 -10.19
C VAL A 160 0.06 17.38 -11.05
N SER A 161 -1.25 17.17 -10.81
CA SER A 161 -2.30 17.88 -11.57
C SER A 161 -2.24 19.38 -11.35
N LEU A 162 -2.02 19.85 -10.11
CA LEU A 162 -1.91 21.27 -9.78
C LEU A 162 -0.66 21.89 -10.41
N VAL A 163 0.49 21.24 -10.30
CA VAL A 163 1.75 21.74 -10.87
C VAL A 163 1.66 21.83 -12.39
N LEU A 164 1.21 20.76 -13.06
CA LEU A 164 1.03 20.80 -14.52
C LEU A 164 0.01 21.86 -14.95
N GLY A 165 -1.09 21.98 -14.22
CA GLY A 165 -2.09 23.02 -14.48
C GLY A 165 -1.53 24.45 -14.36
N ILE A 166 -0.69 24.72 -13.37
CA ILE A 166 -0.02 26.02 -13.20
C ILE A 166 0.99 26.26 -14.31
N LEU A 167 1.79 25.25 -14.67
CA LEU A 167 2.76 25.37 -15.76
C LEU A 167 2.07 25.69 -17.10
N ILE A 168 0.95 25.04 -17.40
CA ILE A 168 0.19 25.32 -18.62
C ILE A 168 -0.46 26.72 -18.59
N ALA A 169 -0.95 27.14 -17.41
CA ALA A 169 -1.68 28.40 -17.30
C ALA A 169 -0.79 29.65 -17.25
N ARG A 170 0.47 29.54 -16.75
CA ARG A 170 1.37 30.67 -16.53
C ARG A 170 2.61 30.70 -17.40
N TYR A 171 2.98 29.56 -17.98
CA TYR A 171 4.19 29.40 -18.79
C TYR A 171 3.82 28.79 -20.14
N GLU A 172 4.80 28.71 -21.02
CA GLU A 172 4.61 28.01 -22.30
C GLU A 172 4.37 26.52 -22.09
N ALA A 173 3.54 25.91 -22.94
CA ALA A 173 3.18 24.49 -22.86
C ALA A 173 4.41 23.57 -22.87
N ILE A 174 5.55 24.02 -23.35
CA ILE A 174 6.81 23.27 -23.38
C ILE A 174 7.32 22.91 -21.99
N PHE A 175 7.12 23.78 -20.97
CA PHE A 175 7.51 23.48 -19.58
C PHE A 175 6.67 22.35 -18.99
N ALA A 176 5.37 22.38 -19.23
CA ALA A 176 4.47 21.32 -18.82
C ALA A 176 4.81 20.01 -19.55
N LEU A 177 5.15 20.08 -20.85
CA LEU A 177 5.55 18.92 -21.64
C LEU A 177 6.85 18.30 -21.12
N ILE A 178 7.91 19.10 -20.89
CA ILE A 178 9.18 18.65 -20.34
C ILE A 178 8.95 17.99 -18.96
N THR A 179 8.17 18.65 -18.10
CA THR A 179 7.86 18.12 -16.75
C THR A 179 7.10 16.79 -16.84
N ALA A 180 6.07 16.71 -17.68
CA ALA A 180 5.29 15.50 -17.89
C ALA A 180 6.14 14.36 -18.52
N ALA A 181 6.99 14.68 -19.49
CA ALA A 181 7.89 13.71 -20.14
C ALA A 181 8.93 13.19 -19.14
N SER A 182 9.54 14.07 -18.33
CA SER A 182 10.51 13.68 -17.29
C SER A 182 9.84 12.81 -16.23
N LEU A 183 8.62 13.16 -15.82
CA LEU A 183 7.83 12.38 -14.86
C LEU A 183 7.49 10.99 -15.42
N ALA A 184 7.05 10.91 -16.68
CA ALA A 184 6.76 9.65 -17.37
C ALA A 184 8.03 8.79 -17.49
N ALA A 185 9.14 9.37 -17.92
CA ALA A 185 10.44 8.69 -18.00
C ALA A 185 10.88 8.14 -16.64
N TYR A 186 10.72 8.94 -15.56
CA TYR A 186 11.03 8.52 -14.20
C TYR A 186 10.17 7.33 -13.76
N ILE A 187 8.87 7.39 -13.98
CA ILE A 187 7.95 6.29 -13.62
C ILE A 187 8.29 5.03 -14.39
N VAL A 188 8.44 5.12 -15.72
CA VAL A 188 8.77 3.99 -16.58
C VAL A 188 10.10 3.36 -16.17
N PHE A 189 11.14 4.16 -15.98
CA PHE A 189 12.45 3.69 -15.52
C PHE A 189 12.35 2.99 -14.16
N THR A 190 11.66 3.60 -13.19
CA THR A 190 11.47 3.03 -11.85
C THR A 190 10.75 1.68 -11.91
N VAL A 191 9.69 1.55 -12.71
CA VAL A 191 8.95 0.29 -12.86
C VAL A 191 9.81 -0.78 -13.52
N LEU A 192 10.50 -0.47 -14.61
CA LEU A 192 11.35 -1.42 -15.34
C LEU A 192 12.49 -1.95 -14.46
N VAL A 193 13.23 -1.05 -13.80
CA VAL A 193 14.35 -1.43 -12.94
C VAL A 193 13.88 -2.14 -11.68
N SER A 194 12.75 -1.72 -11.09
CA SER A 194 12.17 -2.40 -9.92
C SER A 194 11.76 -3.84 -10.26
N ASN A 195 11.16 -4.07 -11.44
CA ASN A 195 10.80 -5.41 -11.90
C ASN A 195 12.05 -6.28 -12.12
N TRP A 196 13.09 -5.73 -12.73
CA TRP A 196 14.37 -6.44 -12.87
C TRP A 196 14.98 -6.83 -11.52
N ARG A 197 14.92 -5.95 -10.53
CA ARG A 197 15.43 -6.18 -9.17
C ARG A 197 14.68 -7.26 -8.38
N ILE A 198 13.43 -7.60 -8.75
CA ILE A 198 12.64 -8.64 -8.06
C ILE A 198 13.41 -9.97 -8.05
N GLY A 199 14.02 -10.37 -9.19
CA GLY A 199 14.82 -11.59 -9.28
C GLY A 199 16.00 -11.58 -8.32
N ILE A 200 16.77 -10.49 -8.28
CA ILE A 200 17.93 -10.32 -7.40
C ILE A 200 17.53 -10.43 -5.92
N ARG A 201 16.44 -9.77 -5.51
CA ARG A 201 15.93 -9.82 -4.14
C ARG A 201 15.40 -11.20 -3.77
N ARG A 202 14.81 -11.91 -4.73
CA ARG A 202 14.36 -13.28 -4.51
C ARG A 202 15.55 -14.20 -4.18
N THR A 203 16.62 -14.13 -4.96
CA THR A 203 17.85 -14.88 -4.70
C THR A 203 18.44 -14.55 -3.32
N MET A 204 18.48 -13.26 -2.94
CA MET A 204 18.93 -12.85 -1.61
C MET A 204 18.07 -13.49 -0.49
N ASN A 205 16.75 -13.48 -0.62
CA ASN A 205 15.85 -14.06 0.38
C ASN A 205 15.97 -15.61 0.44
N GLU A 206 16.18 -16.27 -0.70
CA GLU A 206 16.38 -17.73 -0.77
C GLU A 206 17.71 -18.14 -0.08
N THR A 207 18.79 -17.39 -0.31
CA THR A 207 20.08 -17.64 0.34
C THR A 207 20.04 -17.32 1.84
N ASP A 208 19.34 -16.26 2.26
CA ASP A 208 19.09 -15.93 3.67
C ASP A 208 18.37 -17.09 4.39
N SER A 209 17.28 -17.56 3.79
CA SER A 209 16.51 -18.68 4.33
C SER A 209 17.34 -19.95 4.44
N ALA A 210 18.21 -20.24 3.46
CA ALA A 210 19.09 -21.40 3.48
C ALA A 210 20.15 -21.30 4.59
N ALA A 211 20.73 -20.10 4.79
CA ALA A 211 21.67 -19.86 5.88
C ALA A 211 21.01 -20.00 7.26
N ASN A 212 19.82 -19.43 7.44
CA ASN A 212 19.06 -19.54 8.68
C ASN A 212 18.65 -20.97 8.99
N THR A 213 18.17 -21.72 7.98
CA THR A 213 17.85 -23.16 8.16
C THR A 213 19.06 -23.91 8.63
N ARG A 214 20.23 -23.65 8.03
CA ARG A 214 21.48 -24.32 8.41
C ARG A 214 21.90 -24.01 9.84
N ALA A 215 21.79 -22.75 10.27
CA ALA A 215 22.09 -22.36 11.64
C ALA A 215 21.17 -23.07 12.64
N ILE A 216 19.86 -23.10 12.37
CA ILE A 216 18.87 -23.76 13.22
C ILE A 216 19.13 -25.25 13.29
N ASP A 217 19.37 -25.93 12.17
CA ASP A 217 19.64 -27.36 12.12
C ASP A 217 20.87 -27.73 12.96
N SER A 218 21.97 -26.97 12.85
CA SER A 218 23.17 -27.16 13.62
C SER A 218 22.95 -26.96 15.13
N LEU A 219 22.18 -25.94 15.52
CA LEU A 219 21.86 -25.69 16.92
C LEU A 219 20.88 -26.70 17.52
N LEU A 220 19.91 -27.18 16.76
CA LEU A 220 18.98 -28.21 17.18
C LEU A 220 19.74 -29.56 17.43
N ASN A 221 20.78 -29.80 16.65
CA ASN A 221 21.64 -31.01 16.79
C ASN A 221 22.92 -30.71 17.58
N TYR A 222 22.90 -29.73 18.49
CA TYR A 222 24.07 -29.27 19.25
C TYR A 222 24.81 -30.43 19.96
N GLU A 223 24.08 -31.33 20.61
CA GLU A 223 24.71 -32.49 21.31
C GLU A 223 25.49 -33.38 20.34
N THR A 224 24.90 -33.68 19.17
CA THR A 224 25.57 -34.49 18.14
C THR A 224 26.84 -33.79 17.64
N VAL A 225 26.75 -32.48 17.37
CA VAL A 225 27.94 -31.71 16.94
C VAL A 225 29.04 -31.78 17.98
N LYS A 226 28.70 -31.67 19.27
CA LYS A 226 29.64 -31.77 20.38
C LYS A 226 30.21 -33.17 20.57
N TYR A 227 29.38 -34.20 20.49
CA TYR A 227 29.85 -35.59 20.63
C TYR A 227 30.87 -35.99 19.59
N PHE A 228 30.75 -35.45 18.37
CA PHE A 228 31.67 -35.75 17.25
C PHE A 228 32.76 -34.70 17.07
N ASN A 229 32.85 -33.67 17.92
CA ASN A 229 33.80 -32.57 17.84
C ASN A 229 33.80 -31.86 16.45
N ASN A 230 32.61 -31.65 15.90
CA ASN A 230 32.40 -31.16 14.53
C ASN A 230 32.03 -29.66 14.45
N GLU A 231 32.29 -28.88 15.49
CA GLU A 231 31.93 -27.45 15.54
C GLU A 231 32.55 -26.67 14.37
N GLU A 232 33.82 -26.91 14.10
CA GLU A 232 34.54 -26.24 13.01
C GLU A 232 34.01 -26.64 11.62
N TYR A 233 33.58 -27.91 11.49
CA TYR A 233 32.93 -28.37 10.26
C TYR A 233 31.57 -27.66 10.02
N GLU A 234 30.74 -27.56 11.05
CA GLU A 234 29.47 -26.86 10.96
C GLU A 234 29.66 -25.34 10.75
N ALA A 235 30.65 -24.72 11.39
CA ALA A 235 31.00 -23.34 11.18
C ALA A 235 31.39 -23.06 9.71
N ARG A 236 32.22 -23.89 9.10
CA ARG A 236 32.59 -23.80 7.69
C ARG A 236 31.39 -23.94 6.77
N ARG A 237 30.50 -24.88 7.02
CA ARG A 237 29.28 -25.07 6.23
C ARG A 237 28.32 -23.89 6.33
N TYR A 238 28.24 -23.30 7.51
CA TYR A 238 27.46 -22.07 7.72
C TYR A 238 28.10 -20.90 6.97
N ASP A 239 29.40 -20.70 7.06
CA ASP A 239 30.15 -19.65 6.36
C ASP A 239 29.97 -19.75 4.84
N GLU A 240 29.97 -20.94 4.25
CA GLU A 240 29.69 -21.15 2.83
C GLU A 240 28.28 -20.65 2.41
N GLN A 241 27.28 -20.85 3.26
CA GLN A 241 25.93 -20.32 2.99
C GLN A 241 25.88 -18.79 3.18
N MET A 242 26.57 -18.29 4.21
CA MET A 242 26.68 -16.85 4.46
C MET A 242 27.40 -16.10 3.33
N ARG A 243 28.42 -16.68 2.71
CA ARG A 243 29.08 -16.11 1.52
C ARG A 243 28.10 -15.97 0.34
N LYS A 244 27.29 -17.00 0.09
CA LYS A 244 26.26 -16.92 -0.97
C LYS A 244 25.23 -15.82 -0.69
N TRP A 245 24.85 -15.69 0.58
CA TRP A 245 23.97 -14.60 1.01
C TRP A 245 24.65 -13.23 0.87
N GLU A 246 25.91 -13.10 1.26
CA GLU A 246 26.72 -11.87 1.12
C GLU A 246 26.78 -11.40 -0.34
N ASP A 247 27.10 -12.31 -1.28
CA ASP A 247 27.12 -11.99 -2.71
C ASP A 247 25.75 -11.53 -3.21
N ALA A 248 24.68 -12.23 -2.83
CA ALA A 248 23.32 -11.88 -3.22
C ALA A 248 22.85 -10.56 -2.58
N ALA A 249 23.18 -10.32 -1.31
CA ALA A 249 22.88 -9.08 -0.61
C ALA A 249 23.62 -7.88 -1.22
N THR A 250 24.91 -8.08 -1.54
CA THR A 250 25.72 -7.06 -2.24
C THR A 250 25.15 -6.74 -3.62
N ALA A 251 24.76 -7.75 -4.39
CA ALA A 251 24.10 -7.55 -5.69
C ALA A 251 22.78 -6.79 -5.55
N SER A 252 21.98 -7.13 -4.50
CA SER A 252 20.74 -6.41 -4.21
C SER A 252 20.99 -4.93 -3.87
N GLN A 253 21.99 -4.64 -3.04
CA GLN A 253 22.34 -3.27 -2.68
C GLN A 253 22.89 -2.47 -3.87
N THR A 254 23.77 -3.06 -4.66
CA THR A 254 24.31 -2.45 -5.88
C THR A 254 23.21 -2.13 -6.89
N SER A 255 22.25 -3.05 -7.07
CA SER A 255 21.10 -2.81 -7.94
C SER A 255 20.21 -1.66 -7.45
N LEU A 256 20.12 -1.44 -6.14
CA LEU A 256 19.41 -0.28 -5.57
C LEU A 256 20.15 1.02 -5.88
N SER A 257 21.48 1.01 -5.76
CA SER A 257 22.31 2.17 -6.09
C SER A 257 22.18 2.57 -7.57
N TRP A 258 22.13 1.61 -8.49
CA TRP A 258 21.86 1.86 -9.91
C TRP A 258 20.46 2.45 -10.14
N LEU A 259 19.43 1.97 -9.42
CA LEU A 259 18.10 2.55 -9.49
C LEU A 259 18.12 4.03 -9.06
N ASN A 260 18.74 4.33 -7.92
CA ASN A 260 18.80 5.69 -7.39
C ASN A 260 19.61 6.61 -8.32
N LEU A 261 20.73 6.13 -8.86
CA LEU A 261 21.56 6.90 -9.79
C LEU A 261 20.78 7.24 -11.07
N GLY A 262 20.10 6.27 -11.67
CA GLY A 262 19.28 6.49 -12.86
C GLY A 262 18.12 7.44 -12.62
N GLN A 263 17.46 7.34 -11.46
CA GLN A 263 16.42 8.28 -11.05
C GLN A 263 16.98 9.71 -10.94
N GLN A 264 18.13 9.89 -10.29
CA GLN A 264 18.78 11.19 -10.19
C GLN A 264 19.21 11.75 -11.56
N ALA A 265 19.71 10.90 -12.46
CA ALA A 265 20.07 11.33 -13.81
C ALA A 265 18.84 11.87 -14.58
N ILE A 266 17.68 11.20 -14.47
CA ILE A 266 16.44 11.67 -15.10
C ILE A 266 16.01 13.03 -14.52
N ILE A 267 16.09 13.21 -13.20
CA ILE A 267 15.79 14.47 -12.52
C ILE A 267 16.70 15.59 -13.05
N VAL A 268 18.01 15.37 -13.06
CA VAL A 268 18.99 16.35 -13.52
C VAL A 268 18.73 16.73 -14.98
N VAL A 269 18.51 15.76 -15.86
CA VAL A 269 18.19 16.03 -17.28
C VAL A 269 16.89 16.83 -17.41
N GLY A 270 15.83 16.45 -16.65
CA GLY A 270 14.57 17.19 -16.66
C GLY A 270 14.69 18.64 -16.19
N VAL A 271 15.40 18.88 -15.08
CA VAL A 271 15.68 20.23 -14.56
C VAL A 271 16.51 21.02 -15.55
N THR A 272 17.58 20.42 -16.10
CA THR A 272 18.46 21.10 -17.07
C THR A 272 17.73 21.44 -18.36
N ALA A 273 16.89 20.52 -18.88
CA ALA A 273 16.08 20.77 -20.07
C ALA A 273 15.08 21.90 -19.85
N ALA A 274 14.39 21.91 -18.69
CA ALA A 274 13.49 22.98 -18.33
C ALA A 274 14.21 24.33 -18.16
N SER A 275 15.42 24.32 -17.59
CA SER A 275 16.25 25.53 -17.45
C SER A 275 16.82 26.03 -18.78
N GLY A 276 17.06 25.13 -19.75
CA GLY A 276 17.61 25.48 -21.08
C GLY A 276 16.59 26.13 -22.03
N VAL A 277 15.31 26.06 -21.71
CA VAL A 277 14.20 26.71 -22.47
C VAL A 277 13.94 28.14 -22.00
N VAL A 278 14.71 28.62 -21.01
CA VAL A 278 14.57 29.98 -20.49
C VAL A 278 14.86 31.01 -21.60
N ASP A 279 13.81 31.64 -22.09
CA ASP A 279 13.89 32.79 -22.99
C ASP A 279 14.24 34.05 -22.19
N GLY A 280 14.79 35.07 -22.85
CA GLY A 280 15.13 36.34 -22.21
C GLY A 280 13.95 37.09 -21.53
N THR A 281 12.74 36.54 -21.57
CA THR A 281 11.52 37.04 -20.90
C THR A 281 11.34 36.44 -19.49
N MET A 282 12.08 35.39 -19.11
CA MET A 282 11.94 34.71 -17.82
C MET A 282 12.81 35.35 -16.74
N THR A 283 12.26 35.41 -15.54
CA THR A 283 12.97 35.93 -14.36
C THR A 283 13.80 34.83 -13.67
N ILE A 284 14.73 35.23 -12.79
CA ILE A 284 15.46 34.30 -11.92
C ILE A 284 14.47 33.52 -11.01
N GLY A 285 13.39 34.20 -10.60
CA GLY A 285 12.33 33.56 -9.80
C GLY A 285 11.60 32.46 -10.57
N ASP A 286 11.41 32.59 -11.88
CA ASP A 286 10.81 31.53 -12.72
C ASP A 286 11.67 30.26 -12.76
N LEU A 287 12.98 30.42 -12.91
CA LEU A 287 13.93 29.31 -12.87
C LEU A 287 13.86 28.55 -11.53
N VAL A 288 13.83 29.32 -10.44
CA VAL A 288 13.74 28.75 -9.09
C VAL A 288 12.39 28.03 -8.89
N LEU A 289 11.31 28.59 -9.40
CA LEU A 289 9.97 27.99 -9.32
C LEU A 289 9.88 26.66 -10.04
N VAL A 290 10.34 26.60 -11.30
CA VAL A 290 10.34 25.37 -12.11
C VAL A 290 11.18 24.29 -11.43
N ASN A 291 12.37 24.64 -10.94
CA ASN A 291 13.23 23.73 -10.20
C ASN A 291 12.54 23.22 -8.91
N ALA A 292 11.93 24.11 -8.14
CA ALA A 292 11.22 23.73 -6.91
C ALA A 292 10.05 22.79 -7.21
N PHE A 293 9.26 23.03 -8.25
CA PHE A 293 8.18 22.15 -8.67
C PHE A 293 8.66 20.77 -9.10
N LEU A 294 9.74 20.69 -9.87
CA LEU A 294 10.33 19.41 -10.28
C LEU A 294 10.79 18.60 -9.06
N ILE A 295 11.56 19.20 -8.15
CA ILE A 295 12.01 18.54 -6.91
C ILE A 295 10.80 18.06 -6.09
N GLN A 296 9.79 18.92 -5.94
CA GLN A 296 8.57 18.63 -5.17
C GLN A 296 7.81 17.42 -5.74
N LEU A 297 7.75 17.26 -7.06
CA LEU A 297 7.10 16.13 -7.72
C LEU A 297 7.91 14.83 -7.59
N TYR A 298 9.24 14.89 -7.60
CA TYR A 298 10.07 13.69 -7.55
C TYR A 298 10.13 13.04 -6.16
N VAL A 299 10.04 13.82 -5.08
CA VAL A 299 10.15 13.30 -3.70
C VAL A 299 9.14 12.17 -3.43
N PRO A 300 7.83 12.32 -3.68
CA PRO A 300 6.88 11.23 -3.45
C PRO A 300 7.07 10.04 -4.40
N LEU A 301 7.64 10.27 -5.59
CA LEU A 301 7.86 9.21 -6.57
C LEU A 301 9.00 8.25 -6.21
N ASN A 302 9.96 8.68 -5.38
CA ASN A 302 11.01 7.79 -4.86
C ASN A 302 10.44 6.57 -4.13
N PHE A 303 9.27 6.70 -3.52
CA PHE A 303 8.59 5.63 -2.80
C PHE A 303 7.60 4.82 -3.65
N LEU A 304 7.39 5.21 -4.91
CA LEU A 304 6.36 4.60 -5.79
C LEU A 304 6.52 3.07 -5.90
N GLY A 305 7.75 2.58 -6.04
CA GLY A 305 8.03 1.15 -6.14
C GLY A 305 7.71 0.38 -4.85
N ILE A 306 7.89 0.99 -3.68
CA ILE A 306 7.53 0.41 -2.39
C ILE A 306 6.01 0.40 -2.26
N VAL A 307 5.37 1.55 -2.49
CA VAL A 307 3.91 1.72 -2.39
C VAL A 307 3.18 0.72 -3.30
N TYR A 308 3.63 0.56 -4.54
CA TYR A 308 3.04 -0.40 -5.48
C TYR A 308 3.06 -1.84 -4.96
N ARG A 309 4.21 -2.29 -4.39
CA ARG A 309 4.32 -3.64 -3.84
C ARG A 309 3.46 -3.84 -2.61
N GLU A 310 3.46 -2.88 -1.70
CA GLU A 310 2.66 -2.92 -0.47
C GLU A 310 1.15 -2.96 -0.78
N ILE A 311 0.71 -2.19 -1.76
CA ILE A 311 -0.68 -2.23 -2.23
C ILE A 311 -1.01 -3.60 -2.83
N ARG A 312 -0.14 -4.15 -3.66
CA ARG A 312 -0.34 -5.48 -4.25
C ARG A 312 -0.43 -6.57 -3.20
N GLN A 313 0.46 -6.53 -2.19
CA GLN A 313 0.42 -7.44 -1.06
C GLN A 313 -0.86 -7.25 -0.24
N ALA A 314 -1.22 -6.01 0.06
CA ALA A 314 -2.42 -5.70 0.81
C ALA A 314 -3.69 -6.21 0.13
N LEU A 315 -3.81 -6.02 -1.19
CA LEU A 315 -4.94 -6.54 -1.97
C LEU A 315 -5.04 -8.06 -1.89
N THR A 316 -3.92 -8.79 -1.99
CA THR A 316 -3.88 -10.25 -1.86
C THR A 316 -4.33 -10.72 -0.48
N ASP A 317 -3.87 -10.06 0.59
CA ASP A 317 -4.24 -10.42 1.96
C ASP A 317 -5.72 -10.12 2.26
N ILE A 318 -6.25 -9.01 1.72
CA ILE A 318 -7.66 -8.64 1.83
C ILE A 318 -8.53 -9.65 1.07
N GLU A 319 -8.12 -10.05 -0.13
CA GLU A 319 -8.82 -11.05 -0.94
C GLU A 319 -8.92 -12.38 -0.20
N ARG A 320 -7.83 -12.85 0.41
CA ARG A 320 -7.84 -14.07 1.23
C ARG A 320 -8.80 -13.95 2.41
N MET A 321 -8.84 -12.81 3.08
CA MET A 321 -9.77 -12.58 4.17
C MET A 321 -11.24 -12.54 3.68
N PHE A 322 -11.51 -11.88 2.54
CA PHE A 322 -12.86 -11.84 1.98
C PHE A 322 -13.33 -13.18 1.42
N SER A 323 -12.42 -14.02 0.93
CA SER A 323 -12.77 -15.39 0.53
C SER A 323 -13.34 -16.23 1.67
N LEU A 324 -13.06 -15.88 2.93
CA LEU A 324 -13.71 -16.51 4.10
C LEU A 324 -15.18 -16.15 4.19
N LEU A 325 -15.59 -14.95 3.74
CA LEU A 325 -17.00 -14.53 3.71
C LEU A 325 -17.81 -15.21 2.59
N GLU A 326 -17.12 -15.72 1.56
CA GLU A 326 -17.75 -16.43 0.43
C GLU A 326 -18.09 -17.89 0.78
N VAL A 327 -17.57 -18.42 1.89
CA VAL A 327 -17.86 -19.78 2.35
C VAL A 327 -19.32 -19.86 2.76
N ASN A 328 -20.08 -20.74 2.11
CA ASN A 328 -21.51 -20.92 2.38
C ASN A 328 -21.72 -21.54 3.76
N ARG A 329 -22.76 -21.06 4.46
CA ARG A 329 -23.25 -21.68 5.69
C ARG A 329 -23.97 -22.97 5.34
N GLU A 330 -23.55 -24.09 5.93
CA GLU A 330 -24.21 -25.38 5.72
C GLU A 330 -25.58 -25.43 6.39
N VAL A 331 -25.73 -24.72 7.52
CA VAL A 331 -26.98 -24.60 8.26
C VAL A 331 -27.38 -23.14 8.34
N ALA A 332 -28.47 -22.78 7.72
CA ALA A 332 -29.05 -21.44 7.75
C ALA A 332 -30.59 -21.55 7.93
N ASP A 333 -31.14 -20.56 8.60
CA ASP A 333 -32.57 -20.45 8.71
C ASP A 333 -33.23 -20.27 7.33
N ALA A 334 -34.38 -20.89 7.09
CA ALA A 334 -35.14 -20.65 5.88
C ALA A 334 -35.59 -19.17 5.83
N PRO A 335 -35.76 -18.57 4.64
CA PRO A 335 -36.15 -17.16 4.51
C PRO A 335 -37.50 -16.82 5.21
N ASP A 336 -38.34 -17.82 5.39
CA ASP A 336 -39.65 -17.76 6.00
C ASP A 336 -39.70 -18.42 7.39
N ALA A 337 -38.56 -18.72 8.00
CA ALA A 337 -38.48 -19.33 9.32
C ALA A 337 -39.16 -18.44 10.37
N LYS A 338 -40.10 -19.06 11.11
CA LYS A 338 -40.81 -18.40 12.20
C LYS A 338 -40.06 -18.61 13.51
N PRO A 339 -40.02 -17.63 14.41
CA PRO A 339 -39.49 -17.84 15.75
C PRO A 339 -40.27 -18.93 16.47
N VAL A 340 -39.54 -19.79 17.17
CA VAL A 340 -40.14 -20.84 18.02
C VAL A 340 -40.89 -20.16 19.17
N GLU A 341 -42.14 -20.53 19.40
CA GLU A 341 -42.93 -19.99 20.51
C GLU A 341 -42.36 -20.45 21.85
N ASN A 342 -42.33 -19.54 22.84
CA ASN A 342 -41.89 -19.86 24.19
C ASN A 342 -42.94 -20.69 24.88
N GLY A 343 -42.66 -21.98 25.15
CA GLY A 343 -43.56 -22.91 25.82
C GLY A 343 -42.91 -24.29 26.02
N PRO A 344 -43.60 -25.23 26.65
CA PRO A 344 -43.13 -26.62 26.68
C PRO A 344 -43.11 -27.15 25.25
N LEU A 345 -41.92 -27.54 24.79
CA LEU A 345 -41.68 -28.02 23.43
C LEU A 345 -41.25 -29.48 23.50
N ALA A 346 -41.80 -30.30 22.60
CA ALA A 346 -41.32 -31.67 22.39
C ALA A 346 -40.47 -31.70 21.09
N VAL A 347 -39.40 -32.48 21.09
CA VAL A 347 -38.55 -32.72 19.90
C VAL A 347 -38.79 -34.15 19.43
N THR A 348 -39.35 -34.32 18.24
CA THR A 348 -39.58 -35.64 17.64
C THR A 348 -38.62 -35.86 16.48
N PHE A 349 -37.93 -36.98 16.52
CA PHE A 349 -37.16 -37.54 15.42
C PHE A 349 -38.06 -38.58 14.74
N ASP A 350 -38.23 -38.49 13.43
CA ASP A 350 -39.09 -39.41 12.67
C ASP A 350 -38.31 -39.84 11.41
N GLY A 351 -37.84 -41.11 11.42
CA GLY A 351 -37.09 -41.68 10.31
C GLY A 351 -35.80 -40.95 9.95
N VAL A 352 -35.13 -40.31 10.94
CA VAL A 352 -33.96 -39.45 10.69
C VAL A 352 -32.72 -40.26 10.34
N SER A 353 -32.20 -40.04 9.15
CA SER A 353 -30.88 -40.53 8.74
C SER A 353 -29.91 -39.36 8.60
N PHE A 354 -28.70 -39.50 9.11
CA PHE A 354 -27.70 -38.43 9.11
C PHE A 354 -26.31 -38.94 8.75
N ALA A 355 -25.61 -38.14 7.97
CA ALA A 355 -24.20 -38.36 7.60
C ALA A 355 -23.44 -37.02 7.57
N TYR A 356 -22.23 -36.96 8.12
CA TYR A 356 -21.32 -35.85 7.89
C TYR A 356 -20.70 -35.91 6.47
N ASP A 357 -20.48 -37.13 5.98
CA ASP A 357 -20.04 -37.40 4.61
C ASP A 357 -21.07 -38.36 3.98
N ARG A 358 -21.45 -38.08 2.72
CA ARG A 358 -22.44 -38.90 1.98
C ARG A 358 -22.05 -40.37 1.89
N GLU A 359 -20.74 -40.65 1.88
CA GLU A 359 -20.23 -42.02 1.82
C GLU A 359 -20.20 -42.72 3.21
N ARG A 360 -20.41 -41.99 4.31
CA ARG A 360 -20.34 -42.54 5.67
C ARG A 360 -21.53 -42.11 6.52
N PRO A 361 -22.71 -42.73 6.33
CA PRO A 361 -23.87 -42.49 7.16
C PRO A 361 -23.62 -42.94 8.61
N ILE A 362 -24.05 -42.10 9.58
CA ILE A 362 -23.84 -42.33 11.01
C ILE A 362 -25.14 -42.69 11.70
N LEU A 363 -26.25 -42.07 11.34
CA LEU A 363 -27.58 -42.39 11.85
C LEU A 363 -28.41 -42.97 10.71
N HIS A 364 -29.13 -44.01 11.03
CA HIS A 364 -30.00 -44.71 10.11
C HIS A 364 -31.40 -44.84 10.72
N ASP A 365 -32.39 -44.24 10.07
CA ASP A 365 -33.81 -44.41 10.38
C ASP A 365 -34.15 -44.29 11.89
N LEU A 366 -33.66 -43.22 12.52
CA LEU A 366 -33.79 -43.00 13.95
C LEU A 366 -35.11 -42.31 14.26
N SER A 367 -35.96 -42.93 15.12
CA SER A 367 -37.25 -42.38 15.50
C SER A 367 -37.42 -42.40 17.02
N PHE A 368 -37.63 -41.25 17.64
CA PHE A 368 -37.92 -41.10 19.06
C PHE A 368 -38.44 -39.67 19.34
N THR A 369 -39.05 -39.51 20.51
CA THR A 369 -39.54 -38.22 20.98
C THR A 369 -38.94 -37.88 22.33
N ILE A 370 -38.49 -36.63 22.46
CA ILE A 370 -38.05 -36.03 23.71
C ILE A 370 -39.19 -35.10 24.16
N PRO A 371 -39.83 -35.37 25.32
CA PRO A 371 -40.94 -34.58 25.83
C PRO A 371 -40.53 -33.19 26.32
#